data_4de0fc56d4aee7bc8e20438d8a223885
#
_entry.id   4de0fc56d4aee7bc8e20438d8a223885
#
_cell.length_a   1.000
_cell.length_b   1.000
_cell.length_c   1.000
_cell.angle_alpha   90.00
_cell.angle_beta   90.00
_cell.angle_gamma   90.00
#
_symmetry.space_group_name_H-M   'P 1'
#
loop_
_entity.id
_entity.type
_entity.pdbx_description
1 polymer ?
#
loop_
_entity_poly.entity_id
_entity_poly.type
_entity_poly.pdbx_seq_one_letter_code
_entity_poly.pdbx_strand_id
1 'polypeptide(L)'
;MKRYGITVGDNIKLNVRLVDCVGYLVNNAIGYLEDDMPRMVKTPWSTEEIPFEQAAEIGTKKVIQEHSTIGILVTTDGSVTGIEREDYIEPEERVVKELKELNKPFVIVLNSVEPDSEYTQTLAQKLQEKYDTLNNQYIRLAAD
;
A
#
# COMPACT_ATOMS: atom_id res chain seq x y z
N MET A 1 -11.16 16.86 -1.50
CA MET A 1 -10.10 16.09 -0.82
C MET A 1 -9.86 16.72 0.55
N LYS A 2 -9.96 15.93 1.62
CA LYS A 2 -9.93 16.42 3.01
C LYS A 2 -8.49 16.64 3.47
N ARG A 3 -8.23 17.71 4.21
CA ARG A 3 -6.94 18.00 4.84
C ARG A 3 -7.08 17.79 6.34
N TYR A 4 -6.07 17.25 6.97
CA TYR A 4 -6.03 16.99 8.41
C TYR A 4 -4.88 17.80 9.01
N GLY A 5 -5.20 18.63 10.01
CA GLY A 5 -4.18 19.31 10.81
C GLY A 5 -3.68 18.38 11.91
N ILE A 6 -2.38 18.16 11.98
CA ILE A 6 -1.73 17.36 13.02
C ILE A 6 -0.78 18.27 13.79
N THR A 7 -0.81 18.23 15.12
CA THR A 7 0.15 18.92 15.96
C THR A 7 1.18 17.91 16.46
N VAL A 8 2.45 18.18 16.19
CA VAL A 8 3.58 17.35 16.61
C VAL A 8 4.39 18.14 17.63
N GLY A 9 4.50 17.61 18.85
CA GLY A 9 5.08 18.35 19.96
C GLY A 9 4.29 19.64 20.28
N ASP A 10 4.96 20.60 20.89
CA ASP A 10 4.30 21.81 21.38
C ASP A 10 4.06 22.88 20.31
N ASN A 11 4.82 22.87 19.20
CA ASN A 11 4.87 24.02 18.27
C ASN A 11 4.79 23.68 16.78
N ILE A 12 4.79 22.42 16.38
CA ILE A 12 4.79 22.05 14.95
C ILE A 12 3.39 21.69 14.50
N LYS A 13 2.84 22.48 13.58
CA LYS A 13 1.54 22.17 12.93
C LYS A 13 1.78 21.71 11.50
N LEU A 14 1.32 20.49 11.20
CA LEU A 14 1.39 19.88 9.87
C LEU A 14 -0.01 19.81 9.28
N ASN A 15 -0.12 20.12 7.99
CA ASN A 15 -1.33 19.85 7.22
C ASN A 15 -1.08 18.60 6.35
N VAL A 16 -1.75 17.53 6.66
CA VAL A 16 -1.62 16.24 5.97
C VAL A 16 -2.83 16.03 5.06
N ARG A 17 -2.56 15.51 3.88
CA ARG A 17 -3.56 15.08 2.92
C ARG A 17 -3.29 13.64 2.55
N LEU A 18 -4.24 12.75 2.84
CA LEU A 18 -4.18 11.37 2.41
C LEU A 18 -4.67 11.26 0.97
N VAL A 19 -3.89 10.59 0.15
CA VAL A 19 -4.22 10.24 -1.24
C VAL A 19 -4.24 8.72 -1.31
N ASP A 20 -5.39 8.18 -1.61
CA ASP A 20 -5.58 6.75 -1.80
C ASP A 20 -5.41 6.38 -3.26
N CYS A 21 -4.91 5.18 -3.52
CA CYS A 21 -4.80 4.57 -4.84
C CYS A 21 -5.12 3.07 -4.73
N VAL A 22 -5.42 2.46 -5.87
CA VAL A 22 -5.82 1.05 -5.91
C VAL A 22 -4.69 0.12 -5.44
N GLY A 23 -3.46 0.49 -5.67
CA GLY A 23 -2.30 -0.37 -5.43
C GLY A 23 -2.05 -1.32 -6.60
N TYR A 24 -1.11 -2.25 -6.41
CA TYR A 24 -0.86 -3.34 -7.35
C TYR A 24 -1.75 -4.52 -7.02
N LEU A 25 -2.11 -5.27 -8.05
CA LEU A 25 -2.95 -6.45 -7.89
C LEU A 25 -2.22 -7.50 -7.06
N VAL A 26 -2.94 -8.05 -6.09
CA VAL A 26 -2.50 -9.20 -5.29
C VAL A 26 -3.05 -10.46 -5.94
N ASN A 27 -2.24 -11.51 -6.04
CA ASN A 27 -2.69 -12.80 -6.54
C ASN A 27 -3.90 -13.28 -5.72
N ASN A 28 -4.83 -13.98 -6.37
CA ASN A 28 -6.08 -14.43 -5.76
C ASN A 28 -7.02 -13.34 -5.22
N ALA A 29 -6.77 -12.05 -5.51
CA ALA A 29 -7.72 -10.99 -5.22
C ALA A 29 -9.00 -11.18 -6.04
N ILE A 30 -10.15 -10.81 -5.46
CA ILE A 30 -11.45 -10.92 -6.12
C ILE A 30 -11.78 -9.62 -6.87
N GLY A 31 -12.46 -9.75 -8.03
CA GLY A 31 -13.08 -8.60 -8.71
C GLY A 31 -12.27 -7.94 -9.81
N TYR A 32 -11.13 -8.50 -10.21
CA TYR A 32 -10.37 -8.06 -11.39
C TYR A 32 -10.77 -8.81 -12.68
N LEU A 33 -11.51 -9.90 -12.55
CA LEU A 33 -12.10 -10.63 -13.65
C LEU A 33 -13.63 -10.42 -13.66
N GLU A 34 -14.20 -10.44 -14.84
CA GLU A 34 -15.63 -10.45 -15.13
C GLU A 34 -15.85 -11.54 -16.18
N ASP A 35 -16.63 -12.57 -15.87
CA ASP A 35 -16.85 -13.75 -16.73
C ASP A 35 -15.56 -14.40 -17.23
N ASP A 36 -14.58 -14.61 -16.33
CA ASP A 36 -13.24 -15.15 -16.63
C ASP A 36 -12.39 -14.31 -17.60
N MET A 37 -12.82 -13.09 -17.92
CA MET A 37 -12.10 -12.13 -18.74
C MET A 37 -11.59 -10.95 -17.89
N PRO A 38 -10.48 -10.31 -18.27
CA PRO A 38 -10.04 -9.10 -17.59
C PRO A 38 -11.14 -8.03 -17.60
N ARG A 39 -11.52 -7.55 -16.43
CA ARG A 39 -12.49 -6.46 -16.29
C ARG A 39 -11.96 -5.20 -16.96
N MET A 40 -12.70 -4.65 -17.92
CA MET A 40 -12.34 -3.43 -18.63
C MET A 40 -12.89 -2.19 -17.92
N VAL A 41 -12.11 -1.11 -17.86
CA VAL A 41 -12.48 0.13 -17.19
C VAL A 41 -12.11 1.36 -18.01
N LYS A 42 -12.92 2.41 -17.90
CA LYS A 42 -12.59 3.74 -18.42
C LYS A 42 -11.79 4.53 -17.39
N THR A 43 -10.77 5.23 -17.84
CA THR A 43 -9.94 6.07 -16.99
C THR A 43 -9.84 7.49 -17.57
N PRO A 44 -9.58 8.51 -16.74
CA PRO A 44 -9.44 9.90 -17.24
C PRO A 44 -8.23 10.10 -18.17
N TRP A 45 -7.30 9.17 -18.21
CA TRP A 45 -6.05 9.25 -19.01
C TRP A 45 -6.01 8.30 -20.19
N SER A 46 -7.10 7.58 -20.48
CA SER A 46 -7.23 6.72 -21.65
C SER A 46 -8.52 7.03 -22.40
N THR A 47 -8.44 7.12 -23.72
CA THR A 47 -9.62 7.30 -24.59
C THR A 47 -10.39 5.99 -24.79
N GLU A 48 -9.71 4.85 -24.61
CA GLU A 48 -10.27 3.53 -24.73
C GLU A 48 -10.35 2.84 -23.36
N GLU A 49 -11.19 1.83 -23.26
CA GLU A 49 -11.25 0.97 -22.09
C GLU A 49 -9.96 0.14 -22.02
N ILE A 50 -9.39 0.05 -20.83
CA ILE A 50 -8.19 -0.74 -20.54
C ILE A 50 -8.47 -1.73 -19.41
N PRO A 51 -7.70 -2.84 -19.32
CA PRO A 51 -7.84 -3.77 -18.22
C PRO A 51 -7.71 -3.07 -16.86
N PHE A 52 -8.53 -3.47 -15.89
CA PHE A 52 -8.53 -2.91 -14.53
C PHE A 52 -7.13 -2.95 -13.90
N GLU A 53 -6.41 -4.05 -14.06
CA GLU A 53 -5.03 -4.20 -13.57
C GLU A 53 -4.12 -3.11 -14.13
N GLN A 54 -4.15 -2.88 -15.43
CA GLN A 54 -3.36 -1.83 -16.07
C GLN A 54 -3.76 -0.44 -15.59
N ALA A 55 -5.06 -0.19 -15.41
CA ALA A 55 -5.56 1.07 -14.86
C ALA A 55 -5.07 1.30 -13.43
N ALA A 56 -5.11 0.26 -12.59
CA ALA A 56 -4.63 0.28 -11.22
C ALA A 56 -3.11 0.59 -11.16
N GLU A 57 -2.32 -0.06 -12.01
CA GLU A 57 -0.88 0.20 -12.10
C GLU A 57 -0.56 1.65 -12.49
N ILE A 58 -1.19 2.14 -13.57
CA ILE A 58 -0.97 3.52 -14.03
C ILE A 58 -1.37 4.52 -12.95
N GLY A 59 -2.53 4.31 -12.33
CA GLY A 59 -3.03 5.16 -11.26
C GLY A 59 -2.12 5.18 -10.04
N THR A 60 -1.64 4.01 -9.62
CA THR A 60 -0.72 3.85 -8.49
C THR A 60 0.60 4.55 -8.75
N LYS A 61 1.21 4.33 -9.94
CA LYS A 61 2.44 5.03 -10.34
C LYS A 61 2.28 6.54 -10.34
N LYS A 62 1.19 7.06 -10.87
CA LYS A 62 0.92 8.50 -10.86
C LYS A 62 0.82 9.06 -9.44
N VAL A 63 0.12 8.37 -8.53
CA VAL A 63 0.04 8.79 -7.13
C VAL A 63 1.42 8.78 -6.47
N ILE A 64 2.19 7.73 -6.65
CA ILE A 64 3.54 7.62 -6.10
C ILE A 64 4.44 8.72 -6.66
N GLN A 65 4.46 8.94 -7.95
CA GLN A 65 5.40 9.85 -8.62
C GLN A 65 5.02 11.32 -8.43
N GLU A 66 3.75 11.67 -8.67
CA GLU A 66 3.32 13.05 -8.86
C GLU A 66 2.57 13.63 -7.65
N HIS A 67 1.91 12.79 -6.85
CA HIS A 67 0.94 13.26 -5.86
C HIS A 67 1.30 12.97 -4.42
N SER A 68 2.35 12.18 -4.15
CA SER A 68 2.77 11.83 -2.80
C SER A 68 4.11 12.45 -2.44
N THR A 69 4.23 12.92 -1.19
CA THR A 69 5.50 13.34 -0.57
C THR A 69 6.09 12.21 0.28
N ILE A 70 5.22 11.46 0.93
CA ILE A 70 5.57 10.31 1.78
C ILE A 70 4.66 9.17 1.37
N GLY A 71 5.22 7.96 1.24
CA GLY A 71 4.48 6.74 0.97
C GLY A 71 3.99 6.07 2.26
N ILE A 72 2.78 5.51 2.22
CA ILE A 72 2.30 4.58 3.23
C ILE A 72 1.95 3.28 2.50
N LEU A 73 2.78 2.27 2.69
CA LEU A 73 2.51 0.92 2.18
C LEU A 73 1.72 0.15 3.23
N VAL A 74 0.49 -0.21 2.90
CA VAL A 74 -0.34 -1.08 3.76
C VAL A 74 -0.23 -2.50 3.25
N THR A 75 0.22 -3.40 4.11
CA THR A 75 0.29 -4.85 3.85
C THR A 75 -0.38 -5.61 4.99
N THR A 76 -0.47 -6.92 4.90
CA THR A 76 -1.12 -7.77 5.91
C THR A 76 -0.33 -9.05 6.16
N ASP A 77 -0.60 -9.68 7.29
CA ASP A 77 -0.11 -11.01 7.64
C ASP A 77 -0.96 -12.15 7.05
N GLY A 78 -1.99 -11.82 6.23
CA GLY A 78 -2.94 -12.76 5.65
C GLY A 78 -4.23 -12.92 6.47
N SER A 79 -4.26 -12.52 7.74
CA SER A 79 -5.39 -12.77 8.63
C SER A 79 -6.64 -11.92 8.33
N VAL A 80 -6.49 -10.79 7.64
CA VAL A 80 -7.55 -9.79 7.44
C VAL A 80 -8.44 -10.08 6.25
N THR A 81 -7.87 -10.60 5.16
CA THR A 81 -8.55 -10.67 3.86
C THR A 81 -8.89 -12.08 3.40
N GLY A 82 -8.37 -13.10 4.05
CA GLY A 82 -8.46 -14.48 3.60
C GLY A 82 -7.60 -14.81 2.36
N ILE A 83 -6.70 -13.90 1.98
CA ILE A 83 -5.65 -14.12 0.98
C ILE A 83 -4.36 -14.43 1.75
N GLU A 84 -3.65 -15.47 1.33
CA GLU A 84 -2.42 -15.91 2.01
C GLU A 84 -1.33 -14.82 1.98
N ARG A 85 -0.50 -14.79 3.01
CA ARG A 85 0.59 -13.80 3.12
C ARG A 85 1.52 -13.81 1.91
N GLU A 86 1.77 -14.98 1.35
CA GLU A 86 2.66 -15.21 0.20
C GLU A 86 2.23 -14.45 -1.04
N ASP A 87 0.92 -14.28 -1.25
CA ASP A 87 0.35 -13.58 -2.40
C ASP A 87 0.60 -12.06 -2.37
N TYR A 88 0.91 -11.52 -1.19
CA TYR A 88 1.23 -10.09 -1.02
C TYR A 88 2.70 -9.76 -1.27
N ILE A 89 3.59 -10.74 -1.30
CA ILE A 89 5.05 -10.51 -1.34
C ILE A 89 5.47 -9.75 -2.59
N GLU A 90 5.06 -10.23 -3.77
CA GLU A 90 5.45 -9.63 -5.04
C GLU A 90 4.95 -8.18 -5.21
N PRO A 91 3.65 -7.86 -5.04
CA PRO A 91 3.18 -6.49 -5.12
C PRO A 91 3.77 -5.58 -4.05
N GLU A 92 4.05 -6.08 -2.85
CA GLU A 92 4.71 -5.36 -1.77
C GLU A 92 6.15 -4.97 -2.15
N GLU A 93 6.94 -5.91 -2.66
CA GLU A 93 8.30 -5.67 -3.13
C GLU A 93 8.35 -4.65 -4.26
N ARG A 94 7.38 -4.72 -5.16
CA ARG A 94 7.25 -3.78 -6.28
C ARG A 94 7.04 -2.35 -5.79
N VAL A 95 6.13 -2.13 -4.85
CA VAL A 95 5.88 -0.80 -4.27
C VAL A 95 7.13 -0.27 -3.56
N VAL A 96 7.77 -1.11 -2.73
CA VAL A 96 8.99 -0.72 -2.00
C VAL A 96 10.11 -0.33 -2.97
N LYS A 97 10.30 -1.11 -4.04
CA LYS A 97 11.28 -0.80 -5.08
C LYS A 97 11.01 0.55 -5.73
N GLU A 98 9.78 0.82 -6.14
CA GLU A 98 9.41 2.08 -6.78
C GLU A 98 9.60 3.29 -5.84
N LEU A 99 9.22 3.16 -4.57
CA LEU A 99 9.44 4.22 -3.58
C LEU A 99 10.93 4.51 -3.36
N LYS A 100 11.75 3.46 -3.30
CA LYS A 100 13.22 3.58 -3.17
C LYS A 100 13.86 4.22 -4.40
N GLU A 101 13.48 3.79 -5.61
CA GLU A 101 13.98 4.37 -6.86
C GLU A 101 13.68 5.86 -6.99
N LEU A 102 12.55 6.30 -6.46
CA LEU A 102 12.16 7.71 -6.42
C LEU A 102 12.71 8.48 -5.22
N ASN A 103 13.50 7.84 -4.35
CA ASN A 103 14.02 8.41 -3.10
C ASN A 103 12.90 9.01 -2.21
N LYS A 104 11.71 8.39 -2.22
CA LYS A 104 10.59 8.83 -1.39
C LYS A 104 10.62 8.16 -0.03
N PRO A 105 10.55 8.92 1.06
CA PRO A 105 10.40 8.33 2.38
C PRO A 105 9.05 7.61 2.47
N PHE A 106 9.02 6.47 3.13
CA PHE A 106 7.80 5.71 3.33
C PHE A 106 7.80 4.95 4.66
N VAL A 107 6.62 4.60 5.10
CA VAL A 107 6.39 3.69 6.23
C VAL A 107 5.62 2.48 5.75
N ILE A 108 5.81 1.35 6.42
CA ILE A 108 5.03 0.13 6.17
C ILE A 108 4.08 -0.06 7.34
N VAL A 109 2.82 -0.27 7.03
CA VAL A 109 1.76 -0.60 7.98
C VAL A 109 1.40 -2.06 7.78
N LEU A 110 1.67 -2.89 8.79
CA LEU A 110 1.27 -4.29 8.82
C LEU A 110 -0.08 -4.41 9.53
N ASN A 111 -1.12 -4.70 8.74
CA ASN A 111 -2.48 -4.90 9.23
C ASN A 111 -2.70 -6.37 9.62
N SER A 112 -3.26 -6.62 10.82
CA SER A 112 -3.45 -7.94 11.39
C SER A 112 -4.67 -7.97 12.30
N VAL A 113 -5.37 -9.10 12.34
CA VAL A 113 -6.42 -9.37 13.34
C VAL A 113 -5.80 -9.54 14.74
N GLU A 114 -4.59 -10.10 14.82
CA GLU A 114 -3.85 -10.33 16.06
C GLU A 114 -2.47 -9.65 16.03
N PRO A 115 -2.40 -8.31 16.15
CA PRO A 115 -1.15 -7.57 15.96
C PRO A 115 -0.07 -7.88 17.02
N ASP A 116 -0.47 -8.39 18.17
CA ASP A 116 0.42 -8.76 19.28
C ASP A 116 0.83 -10.25 19.28
N SER A 117 0.37 -11.04 18.33
CA SER A 117 0.76 -12.45 18.19
C SER A 117 2.26 -12.57 17.88
N GLU A 118 2.89 -13.67 18.31
CA GLU A 118 4.30 -13.97 18.03
C GLU A 118 4.57 -14.01 16.51
N TYR A 119 3.63 -14.55 15.75
CA TYR A 119 3.72 -14.61 14.29
C TYR A 119 3.79 -13.21 13.67
N THR A 120 2.85 -12.32 14.01
CA THR A 120 2.79 -10.96 13.47
C THR A 120 4.00 -10.12 13.88
N GLN A 121 4.46 -10.27 15.12
CA GLN A 121 5.66 -9.63 15.63
C GLN A 121 6.92 -10.07 14.85
N THR A 122 7.07 -11.39 14.67
CA THR A 122 8.19 -11.95 13.91
C THR A 122 8.15 -11.51 12.45
N LEU A 123 6.96 -11.47 11.83
CA LEU A 123 6.78 -10.98 10.47
C LEU A 123 7.18 -9.50 10.35
N ALA A 124 6.73 -8.67 11.28
CA ALA A 124 7.08 -7.23 11.31
C ALA A 124 8.60 -7.03 11.38
N GLN A 125 9.29 -7.80 12.23
CA GLN A 125 10.74 -7.75 12.32
C GLN A 125 11.42 -8.18 11.02
N LYS A 126 10.97 -9.28 10.40
CA LYS A 126 11.51 -9.75 9.10
C LYS A 126 11.32 -8.71 7.99
N LEU A 127 10.16 -8.06 7.94
CA LEU A 127 9.89 -7.00 6.95
C LEU A 127 10.80 -5.78 7.18
N GLN A 128 11.03 -5.44 8.43
CA GLN A 128 11.95 -4.35 8.80
C GLN A 128 13.37 -4.65 8.34
N GLU A 129 13.87 -5.84 8.61
CA GLU A 129 15.20 -6.29 8.19
C GLU A 129 15.31 -6.36 6.66
N LYS A 130 14.28 -6.90 5.99
CA LYS A 130 14.25 -7.07 4.52
C LYS A 130 14.29 -5.75 3.78
N TYR A 131 13.52 -4.77 4.23
CA TYR A 131 13.37 -3.53 3.49
C TYR A 131 14.32 -2.43 3.93
N ASP A 132 15.11 -2.66 4.98
CA ASP A 132 16.19 -1.77 5.49
C ASP A 132 15.89 -0.29 5.23
N THR A 133 14.90 0.20 5.90
CA THR A 133 14.50 1.59 5.77
C THR A 133 14.89 2.30 7.04
N LEU A 134 15.82 3.20 6.95
CA LEU A 134 16.55 3.88 8.04
C LEU A 134 15.67 4.55 9.11
N ASN A 135 14.35 4.58 8.94
CA ASN A 135 13.39 5.17 9.89
C ASN A 135 12.00 4.52 9.82
N ASN A 136 11.85 3.31 9.34
CA ASN A 136 10.52 2.70 9.24
C ASN A 136 10.10 2.10 10.56
N GLN A 137 9.29 2.81 11.25
CA GLN A 137 8.48 2.23 12.30
C GLN A 137 7.32 1.49 11.64
N TYR A 138 7.25 0.18 11.87
CA TYR A 138 6.06 -0.58 11.53
C TYR A 138 4.93 -0.14 12.47
N ILE A 139 3.86 0.36 11.87
CA ILE A 139 2.63 0.62 12.59
C ILE A 139 1.79 -0.64 12.45
N ARG A 140 1.50 -1.28 13.57
CA ARG A 140 0.56 -2.39 13.61
C ARG A 140 -0.83 -1.82 13.80
N LEU A 141 -1.74 -2.17 12.90
CA LEU A 141 -3.15 -1.86 13.03
C LEU A 141 -3.89 -3.15 13.39
N ALA A 142 -4.71 -3.08 14.41
CA ALA A 142 -5.74 -4.09 14.63
C ALA A 142 -6.85 -3.88 13.60
N ALA A 143 -7.28 -4.93 12.94
CA ALA A 143 -8.52 -4.92 12.16
C ALA A 143 -9.68 -5.14 13.12
N ASP A 144 -10.64 -4.23 13.13
CA ASP A 144 -11.90 -4.37 13.86
C ASP A 144 -12.85 -5.34 13.14
#